data_d3f0f0ff8ae6bfa29e0939bc2c307344
#
_entry.id   d3f0f0ff8ae6bfa29e0939bc2c307344
#
_cell.length_a   1.000
_cell.length_b   1.000
_cell.length_c   1.000
_cell.angle_alpha   90.00
_cell.angle_beta   90.00
_cell.angle_gamma   90.00
#
_symmetry.space_group_name_H-M   'P 1'
#
loop_
_entity.id
_entity.type
_entity.pdbx_description
1 polymer ?
#
loop_
_entity_poly.entity_id
_entity_poly.type
_entity_poly.pdbx_seq_one_letter_code
_entity_poly.pdbx_strand_id
1 'polypeptide(L)'
;MYVCYFRHFLDGKLRSICRTTSKDFIHWTDPIAMRPNLPDEHLYTSLTHPYFRAPHIYIATPTRFFPNADNRTDILLMTARGDGAFDRTFRQAWLRPGLDTQRWENRANYAAWHIVQTGPAEMSLYTTPFRRFTLRLDGFASVHADAEVGRMTTKVFTMAGDRLVINASTSAAGSIRVELVDAQG
;
A
#
# COMPACT_ATOMS: atom_id res chain seq x y z
N MET A 1 16.44 -14.85 -4.72
CA MET A 1 16.63 -13.58 -5.45
C MET A 1 16.36 -12.44 -4.48
N TYR A 2 17.24 -11.46 -4.43
CA TYR A 2 17.10 -10.25 -3.64
C TYR A 2 16.46 -9.15 -4.49
N VAL A 3 15.61 -8.33 -3.89
CA VAL A 3 14.97 -7.19 -4.55
C VAL A 3 15.20 -5.96 -3.69
N CYS A 4 15.69 -4.89 -4.31
CA CYS A 4 15.90 -3.62 -3.62
C CYS A 4 15.05 -2.53 -4.29
N TYR A 5 14.26 -1.85 -3.48
CA TYR A 5 13.53 -0.65 -3.88
C TYR A 5 14.14 0.55 -3.18
N PHE A 6 14.49 1.56 -3.93
CA PHE A 6 15.15 2.74 -3.39
C PHE A 6 14.71 4.01 -4.11
N ARG A 7 15.02 5.14 -3.50
CA ARG A 7 14.69 6.45 -4.07
C ARG A 7 15.58 6.75 -5.27
N HIS A 8 14.96 7.23 -6.33
CA HIS A 8 15.59 7.72 -7.53
C HIS A 8 15.06 9.12 -7.90
N PHE A 9 15.80 9.88 -8.70
CA PHE A 9 15.35 11.15 -9.22
C PHE A 9 15.04 11.00 -10.71
N LEU A 10 13.78 11.21 -11.08
CA LEU A 10 13.38 11.35 -12.49
C LEU A 10 13.82 12.72 -12.98
N ASP A 11 14.49 12.72 -14.12
CA ASP A 11 14.97 13.93 -14.78
C ASP A 11 15.73 14.89 -13.85
N GLY A 12 16.44 14.31 -12.86
CA GLY A 12 17.24 15.02 -11.86
C GLY A 12 16.44 15.82 -10.83
N LYS A 13 15.13 15.81 -10.85
CA LYS A 13 14.26 16.69 -10.04
C LYS A 13 13.23 15.97 -9.21
N LEU A 14 12.45 15.08 -9.82
CA LEU A 14 11.30 14.45 -9.18
C LEU A 14 11.71 13.16 -8.43
N ARG A 15 11.48 13.13 -7.12
CA ARG A 15 11.75 11.92 -6.31
C ARG A 15 10.78 10.81 -6.70
N SER A 16 11.32 9.63 -7.01
CA SER A 16 10.56 8.46 -7.44
C SER A 16 11.17 7.19 -6.88
N ILE A 17 10.63 6.05 -7.26
CA ILE A 17 11.05 4.72 -6.85
C ILE A 17 11.78 4.04 -7.99
N CYS A 18 12.92 3.45 -7.69
CA CYS A 18 13.70 2.59 -8.55
C CYS A 18 13.75 1.17 -7.97
N ARG A 19 13.86 0.16 -8.82
CA ARG A 19 13.98 -1.24 -8.46
C ARG A 19 15.22 -1.85 -9.10
N THR A 20 15.93 -2.67 -8.34
CA THR A 20 17.01 -3.52 -8.83
C THR A 20 16.93 -4.90 -8.18
N THR A 21 17.57 -5.89 -8.77
CA THR A 21 17.57 -7.27 -8.27
C THR A 21 18.96 -7.85 -8.24
N SER A 22 19.18 -8.83 -7.35
CA SER A 22 20.43 -9.58 -7.27
C SER A 22 20.19 -11.05 -6.95
N LYS A 23 21.05 -11.93 -7.41
CA LYS A 23 21.04 -13.36 -7.03
C LYS A 23 21.95 -13.64 -5.82
N ASP A 24 22.93 -12.82 -5.58
CA ASP A 24 24.00 -13.06 -4.59
C ASP A 24 24.21 -11.89 -3.61
N PHE A 25 23.42 -10.81 -3.71
CA PHE A 25 23.53 -9.58 -2.94
C PHE A 25 24.80 -8.74 -3.24
N ILE A 26 25.60 -9.18 -4.21
CA ILE A 26 26.84 -8.50 -4.61
C ILE A 26 26.67 -7.88 -6.01
N HIS A 27 26.19 -8.67 -6.97
CA HIS A 27 25.97 -8.24 -8.34
C HIS A 27 24.50 -7.88 -8.55
N TRP A 28 24.26 -6.62 -8.84
CA TRP A 28 22.93 -6.06 -9.02
C TRP A 28 22.66 -5.73 -10.49
N THR A 29 21.45 -5.95 -10.93
CA THR A 29 20.99 -5.52 -12.26
C THR A 29 20.97 -4.00 -12.37
N ASP A 30 20.98 -3.48 -13.59
CA ASP A 30 20.75 -2.06 -13.81
C ASP A 30 19.40 -1.65 -13.20
N PRO A 31 19.35 -0.50 -12.50
CA PRO A 31 18.14 -0.03 -11.86
C PRO A 31 17.04 0.34 -12.87
N ILE A 32 15.82 -0.09 -12.60
CA ILE A 32 14.64 0.24 -13.39
C ILE A 32 13.81 1.29 -12.65
N ALA A 33 13.56 2.43 -13.28
CA ALA A 33 12.68 3.45 -12.74
C ALA A 33 11.22 2.99 -12.81
N MET A 34 10.58 2.82 -11.66
CA MET A 34 9.20 2.30 -11.56
C MET A 34 8.13 3.34 -11.94
N ARG A 35 8.46 4.62 -11.84
CA ARG A 35 7.61 5.77 -12.22
C ARG A 35 6.17 5.72 -11.69
N PRO A 36 5.93 5.46 -10.40
CA PRO A 36 4.56 5.42 -9.86
C PRO A 36 3.97 6.81 -9.59
N ASN A 37 4.72 7.87 -9.80
CA ASN A 37 4.34 9.24 -9.46
C ASN A 37 3.14 9.74 -10.26
N LEU A 38 2.28 10.51 -9.62
CA LEU A 38 1.39 11.44 -10.31
C LEU A 38 2.20 12.69 -10.74
N PRO A 39 1.65 13.55 -11.63
CA PRO A 39 2.32 14.79 -12.01
C PRO A 39 2.75 15.61 -10.78
N ASP A 40 4.00 16.08 -10.78
CA ASP A 40 4.61 16.89 -9.71
C ASP A 40 4.64 16.27 -8.31
N GLU A 41 4.34 14.97 -8.18
CA GLU A 41 4.33 14.25 -6.91
C GLU A 41 5.73 13.73 -6.56
N HIS A 42 6.25 14.12 -5.41
CA HIS A 42 7.49 13.58 -4.87
C HIS A 42 7.23 12.39 -3.95
N LEU A 43 7.84 11.24 -4.23
CA LEU A 43 7.87 10.07 -3.37
C LEU A 43 9.23 10.01 -2.65
N TYR A 44 9.24 10.33 -1.36
CA TYR A 44 10.48 10.47 -0.60
C TYR A 44 11.09 9.13 -0.18
N THR A 45 10.23 8.15 0.14
CA THR A 45 10.59 6.77 0.47
C THR A 45 9.80 5.80 -0.41
N SER A 46 10.17 4.51 -0.42
CA SER A 46 9.36 3.47 -1.06
C SER A 46 8.70 2.54 -0.05
N LEU A 47 9.48 2.03 0.90
CA LEU A 47 9.08 1.09 1.94
C LEU A 47 8.35 -0.14 1.39
N THR A 48 8.74 -0.55 0.19
CA THR A 48 8.15 -1.68 -0.51
C THR A 48 8.62 -3.00 0.12
N HIS A 49 7.68 -3.89 0.43
CA HIS A 49 7.95 -5.21 1.00
C HIS A 49 6.88 -6.22 0.57
N PRO A 50 7.20 -7.52 0.56
CA PRO A 50 6.19 -8.56 0.36
C PRO A 50 5.18 -8.55 1.50
N TYR A 51 3.91 -8.74 1.18
CA TYR A 51 2.90 -8.92 2.22
C TYR A 51 3.03 -10.32 2.84
N PHE A 52 3.15 -10.40 4.16
CA PHE A 52 3.51 -11.65 4.86
C PHE A 52 2.50 -12.78 4.67
N ARG A 53 1.21 -12.48 4.44
CA ARG A 53 0.16 -13.49 4.16
C ARG A 53 0.06 -13.86 2.68
N ALA A 54 0.52 -13.00 1.80
CA ALA A 54 0.47 -13.17 0.34
C ALA A 54 1.77 -12.62 -0.29
N PRO A 55 2.92 -13.31 -0.16
CA PRO A 55 4.23 -12.77 -0.55
C PRO A 55 4.38 -12.40 -2.02
N HIS A 56 3.47 -12.85 -2.88
CA HIS A 56 3.38 -12.45 -4.28
C HIS A 56 2.78 -11.06 -4.48
N ILE A 57 2.23 -10.46 -3.43
CA ILE A 57 1.74 -9.08 -3.40
C ILE A 57 2.74 -8.24 -2.62
N TYR A 58 3.24 -7.19 -3.25
CA TYR A 58 4.06 -6.19 -2.59
C TYR A 58 3.19 -5.04 -2.11
N ILE A 59 3.40 -4.64 -0.87
CA ILE A 59 2.82 -3.44 -0.27
C ILE A 59 3.89 -2.36 -0.24
N ALA A 60 3.55 -1.16 -0.64
CA ALA A 60 4.41 0.01 -0.51
C ALA A 60 3.68 1.12 0.25
N THR A 61 4.36 1.69 1.22
CA THR A 61 3.86 2.82 2.02
C THR A 61 4.77 4.03 1.86
N PRO A 62 4.92 4.56 0.63
CA PRO A 62 5.84 5.66 0.41
C PRO A 62 5.37 6.92 1.12
N THR A 63 6.34 7.69 1.59
CA THR A 63 6.11 9.05 2.05
C THR A 63 6.00 9.98 0.84
N ARG A 64 4.83 10.59 0.66
CA ARG A 64 4.65 11.69 -0.29
C ARG A 64 5.12 12.98 0.34
N PHE A 65 5.90 13.77 -0.39
CA PHE A 65 6.55 14.97 0.09
C PHE A 65 6.10 16.19 -0.71
N PHE A 66 5.78 17.26 0.00
CA PHE A 66 5.28 18.51 -0.55
C PHE A 66 6.29 19.65 -0.32
N PRO A 67 7.27 19.85 -1.21
CA PRO A 67 8.32 20.84 -1.02
C PRO A 67 7.81 22.27 -0.93
N ASN A 68 6.69 22.56 -1.57
CA ASN A 68 6.09 23.90 -1.63
C ASN A 68 4.97 24.12 -0.58
N ALA A 69 4.86 23.23 0.41
CA ALA A 69 3.89 23.29 1.49
C ALA A 69 4.55 22.90 2.80
N ASP A 70 5.47 23.74 3.26
CA ASP A 70 6.26 23.61 4.50
C ASP A 70 6.99 22.27 4.65
N ASN A 71 7.33 21.63 3.52
CA ASN A 71 7.92 20.31 3.47
C ASN A 71 7.10 19.24 4.21
N ARG A 72 5.80 19.43 4.32
CA ARG A 72 4.92 18.44 4.95
C ARG A 72 4.96 17.10 4.21
N THR A 73 4.54 16.07 4.89
CA THR A 73 4.49 14.72 4.36
C THR A 73 3.19 14.04 4.73
N ASP A 74 2.78 13.09 3.90
CA ASP A 74 1.77 12.08 4.21
C ASP A 74 2.21 10.70 3.69
N ILE A 75 1.48 9.66 4.03
CA ILE A 75 1.83 8.30 3.65
C ILE A 75 0.77 7.76 2.69
N LEU A 76 1.21 7.22 1.56
CA LEU A 76 0.37 6.60 0.55
C LEU A 76 0.28 5.09 0.77
N LEU A 77 -0.67 4.45 0.09
CA LEU A 77 -0.74 3.01 -0.10
C LEU A 77 -0.64 2.70 -1.59
N MET A 78 0.29 1.84 -1.95
CA MET A 78 0.42 1.28 -3.29
C MET A 78 0.65 -0.22 -3.20
N THR A 79 0.28 -0.93 -4.23
CA THR A 79 0.53 -2.37 -4.34
C THR A 79 1.19 -2.71 -5.66
N ALA A 80 1.89 -3.83 -5.70
CA ALA A 80 2.44 -4.38 -6.94
C ALA A 80 2.40 -5.91 -6.88
N ARG A 81 2.50 -6.56 -8.04
CA ARG A 81 2.65 -8.00 -8.15
C ARG A 81 3.95 -8.33 -8.87
N GLY A 82 4.81 -9.12 -8.23
CA GLY A 82 6.10 -9.53 -8.79
C GLY A 82 7.00 -8.32 -9.12
N ASP A 83 7.36 -8.18 -10.38
CA ASP A 83 8.14 -7.09 -10.96
C ASP A 83 7.28 -6.04 -11.68
N GLY A 84 5.95 -6.17 -11.57
CA GLY A 84 4.98 -5.29 -12.20
C GLY A 84 4.99 -3.86 -11.67
N ALA A 85 4.30 -2.99 -12.41
CA ALA A 85 4.11 -1.60 -12.01
C ALA A 85 3.31 -1.51 -10.70
N PHE A 86 3.50 -0.41 -9.98
CA PHE A 86 2.68 -0.11 -8.81
C PHE A 86 1.25 0.24 -9.23
N ASP A 87 0.29 -0.39 -8.58
CA ASP A 87 -1.11 0.01 -8.64
C ASP A 87 -1.31 1.24 -7.74
N ARG A 88 -1.96 2.25 -8.30
CA ARG A 88 -2.27 3.54 -7.68
C ARG A 88 -3.79 3.76 -7.62
N THR A 89 -4.57 2.71 -7.34
CA THR A 89 -6.03 2.82 -7.15
C THR A 89 -6.37 3.93 -6.15
N PHE A 90 -5.62 4.01 -5.05
CA PHE A 90 -5.79 5.05 -4.04
C PHE A 90 -4.76 6.17 -4.22
N ARG A 91 -5.19 7.27 -4.81
CA ARG A 91 -4.35 8.46 -5.03
C ARG A 91 -4.26 9.38 -3.82
N GLN A 92 -5.15 9.20 -2.87
CA GLN A 92 -5.21 9.97 -1.63
C GLN A 92 -4.19 9.45 -0.62
N ALA A 93 -3.88 10.27 0.38
CA ALA A 93 -3.10 9.81 1.51
C ALA A 93 -3.85 8.69 2.25
N TRP A 94 -3.15 7.59 2.49
CA TRP A 94 -3.62 6.50 3.33
C TRP A 94 -3.55 6.89 4.81
N LEU A 95 -2.43 7.49 5.21
CA LEU A 95 -2.30 8.11 6.53
C LEU A 95 -2.02 9.60 6.36
N ARG A 96 -2.97 10.40 6.83
CA ARG A 96 -2.89 11.86 6.85
C ARG A 96 -2.33 12.36 8.18
N PRO A 97 -1.81 13.61 8.25
CA PRO A 97 -1.42 14.23 9.51
C PRO A 97 -2.53 14.24 10.57
N GLY A 98 -3.82 14.36 10.17
CA GLY A 98 -4.94 14.48 11.10
C GLY A 98 -4.96 15.83 11.81
N LEU A 99 -5.48 15.87 13.04
CA LEU A 99 -5.61 17.10 13.84
C LEU A 99 -4.38 17.42 14.70
N ASP A 100 -3.41 16.54 14.75
CA ASP A 100 -2.18 16.75 15.51
C ASP A 100 -1.26 17.69 14.74
N THR A 101 -1.02 18.88 15.30
CA THR A 101 -0.23 19.93 14.67
C THR A 101 1.21 19.51 14.39
N GLN A 102 1.82 18.71 15.25
CA GLN A 102 3.18 18.19 15.05
C GLN A 102 3.32 17.35 13.79
N ARG A 103 2.25 16.72 13.35
CA ARG A 103 2.23 15.93 12.13
C ARG A 103 2.13 16.76 10.84
N TRP A 104 1.88 18.06 10.96
CA TRP A 104 1.92 19.00 9.84
C TRP A 104 3.28 19.67 9.65
N GLU A 105 4.19 19.45 10.60
CA GLU A 105 5.53 19.98 10.55
C GLU A 105 6.38 19.35 9.45
N ASN A 106 7.51 19.98 9.20
CA ASN A 106 8.50 19.56 8.24
C ASN A 106 8.85 18.07 8.39
N ARG A 107 8.53 17.26 7.40
CA ARG A 107 8.88 15.84 7.31
C ARG A 107 8.40 14.97 8.50
N ALA A 108 7.23 15.25 9.02
CA ALA A 108 6.74 14.61 10.24
C ALA A 108 6.14 13.20 10.06
N ASN A 109 5.83 12.77 8.81
CA ASN A 109 5.14 11.50 8.58
C ASN A 109 5.98 10.56 7.72
N TYR A 110 6.71 9.66 8.37
CA TYR A 110 7.42 8.55 7.74
C TYR A 110 6.92 7.24 8.32
N ALA A 111 6.55 6.30 7.48
CA ALA A 111 6.31 4.93 7.92
C ALA A 111 7.64 4.23 8.23
N ALA A 112 7.62 3.32 9.20
CA ALA A 112 8.67 2.32 9.33
C ALA A 112 8.53 1.27 8.22
N TRP A 113 9.62 0.62 7.90
CA TRP A 113 9.58 -0.48 6.94
C TRP A 113 8.83 -1.68 7.53
N HIS A 114 7.92 -2.25 6.76
CA HIS A 114 7.11 -3.41 7.07
C HIS A 114 5.84 -3.11 7.87
N ILE A 115 4.75 -3.78 7.49
CA ILE A 115 3.53 -3.91 8.26
C ILE A 115 3.56 -5.28 8.93
N VAL A 116 3.36 -5.31 10.24
CA VAL A 116 3.53 -6.53 11.04
C VAL A 116 2.21 -6.96 11.68
N GLN A 117 2.00 -8.27 11.78
CA GLN A 117 0.88 -8.80 12.54
C GLN A 117 1.15 -8.61 14.04
N THR A 118 0.22 -7.99 14.73
CA THR A 118 0.32 -7.67 16.17
C THR A 118 -0.78 -8.31 17.00
N GLY A 119 -1.67 -9.04 16.35
CA GLY A 119 -2.72 -9.83 17.00
C GLY A 119 -3.34 -10.85 16.03
N PRO A 120 -4.21 -11.74 16.50
CA PRO A 120 -4.84 -12.76 15.65
C PRO A 120 -5.62 -12.17 14.46
N ALA A 121 -6.19 -10.99 14.63
CA ALA A 121 -6.97 -10.28 13.61
C ALA A 121 -6.49 -8.85 13.36
N GLU A 122 -5.27 -8.52 13.81
CA GLU A 122 -4.73 -7.17 13.79
C GLU A 122 -3.34 -7.12 13.14
N MET A 123 -3.11 -6.07 12.37
CA MET A 123 -1.78 -5.66 11.90
C MET A 123 -1.48 -4.24 12.36
N SER A 124 -0.20 -3.90 12.41
CA SER A 124 0.26 -2.57 12.78
C SER A 124 1.26 -2.01 11.79
N LEU A 125 1.16 -0.71 11.58
CA LEU A 125 2.16 0.13 10.96
C LEU A 125 2.68 1.12 11.98
N TYR A 126 3.98 1.29 12.03
CA TYR A 126 4.64 2.28 12.89
C TYR A 126 5.11 3.47 12.06
N THR A 127 5.04 4.65 12.63
CA THR A 127 5.47 5.88 11.95
C THR A 127 6.30 6.77 12.88
N THR A 128 7.00 7.73 12.31
CA THR A 128 7.55 8.85 13.08
C THR A 128 6.43 9.83 13.47
N PRO A 129 6.54 10.49 14.64
CA PRO A 129 7.37 10.16 15.80
C PRO A 129 6.71 9.02 16.62
N PHE A 130 7.22 7.82 16.53
CA PHE A 130 6.85 6.63 17.33
C PHE A 130 5.33 6.41 17.54
N ARG A 131 4.56 6.51 16.47
CA ARG A 131 3.11 6.23 16.49
C ARG A 131 2.82 4.87 15.92
N ARG A 132 1.90 4.15 16.55
CA ARG A 132 1.34 2.91 16.07
C ARG A 132 -0.04 3.17 15.48
N PHE A 133 -0.26 2.68 14.28
CA PHE A 133 -1.57 2.61 13.64
C PHE A 133 -1.95 1.15 13.49
N THR A 134 -3.17 0.83 13.87
CA THR A 134 -3.70 -0.53 13.78
C THR A 134 -4.75 -0.63 12.69
N LEU A 135 -4.82 -1.77 12.07
CA LEU A 135 -5.83 -2.11 11.08
C LEU A 135 -6.18 -3.59 11.22
N ARG A 136 -7.37 -3.97 10.78
CA ARG A 136 -7.74 -5.37 10.72
C ARG A 136 -6.78 -6.13 9.80
N LEU A 137 -6.54 -7.39 10.11
CA LEU A 137 -5.76 -8.28 9.25
C LEU A 137 -6.35 -8.24 7.83
N ASP A 138 -5.52 -8.04 6.81
CA ASP A 138 -5.88 -7.84 5.40
C ASP A 138 -6.74 -6.58 5.11
N GLY A 139 -6.95 -5.70 6.08
CA GLY A 139 -7.87 -4.57 6.02
C GLY A 139 -7.26 -3.27 5.45
N PHE A 140 -6.50 -3.33 4.37
CA PHE A 140 -5.86 -2.15 3.76
C PHE A 140 -6.84 -1.16 3.15
N ALA A 141 -7.91 -1.67 2.56
CA ALA A 141 -8.96 -0.93 1.90
C ALA A 141 -10.28 -1.70 1.99
N SER A 142 -11.38 -1.01 1.80
CA SER A 142 -12.71 -1.60 1.80
C SER A 142 -13.55 -1.08 0.65
N VAL A 143 -14.50 -1.90 0.22
CA VAL A 143 -15.65 -1.47 -0.59
C VAL A 143 -16.80 -1.20 0.38
N HIS A 144 -17.53 -0.15 0.14
CA HIS A 144 -18.64 0.26 0.96
C HIS A 144 -19.92 0.36 0.11
N ALA A 145 -21.03 -0.06 0.69
CA ALA A 145 -22.37 0.18 0.17
C ALA A 145 -23.21 0.82 1.27
N ASP A 146 -23.98 1.81 0.91
CA ASP A 146 -24.93 2.51 1.81
C ASP A 146 -26.23 1.70 1.97
N ALA A 147 -27.37 2.38 2.10
CA ALA A 147 -28.68 1.74 2.21
C ALA A 147 -29.12 0.99 0.93
N GLU A 148 -28.51 1.34 -0.19
CA GLU A 148 -28.76 0.66 -1.46
C GLU A 148 -27.84 -0.55 -1.64
N VAL A 149 -28.30 -1.54 -2.42
CA VAL A 149 -27.50 -2.74 -2.69
C VAL A 149 -26.29 -2.39 -3.55
N GLY A 150 -25.10 -2.57 -2.98
CA GLY A 150 -23.84 -2.51 -3.71
C GLY A 150 -23.43 -3.88 -4.28
N ARG A 151 -22.75 -3.90 -5.41
CA ARG A 151 -22.17 -5.11 -6.01
C ARG A 151 -20.68 -4.88 -6.26
N MET A 152 -19.89 -5.88 -5.94
CA MET A 152 -18.47 -5.95 -6.29
C MET A 152 -18.21 -7.26 -7.06
N THR A 153 -17.62 -7.15 -8.25
CA THR A 153 -17.14 -8.31 -9.01
C THR A 153 -15.62 -8.27 -9.04
N THR A 154 -14.97 -9.34 -8.63
CA THR A 154 -13.51 -9.46 -8.72
C THR A 154 -13.07 -9.75 -10.15
N LYS A 155 -11.78 -9.52 -10.44
CA LYS A 155 -11.18 -10.14 -11.61
C LYS A 155 -11.16 -11.66 -11.43
N VAL A 156 -11.11 -12.40 -12.53
CA VAL A 156 -10.94 -13.84 -12.49
C VAL A 156 -9.63 -14.19 -11.79
N PHE A 157 -9.69 -15.14 -10.88
CA PHE A 157 -8.52 -15.63 -10.15
C PHE A 157 -8.63 -17.14 -9.93
N THR A 158 -7.50 -17.78 -9.75
CA THR A 158 -7.45 -19.17 -9.30
C THR A 158 -7.48 -19.24 -7.80
N MET A 159 -8.23 -20.16 -7.24
CA MET A 159 -8.26 -20.42 -5.82
C MET A 159 -7.92 -21.87 -5.52
N ALA A 160 -7.32 -22.10 -4.36
CA ALA A 160 -7.11 -23.41 -3.77
C ALA A 160 -7.72 -23.42 -2.37
N GLY A 161 -8.36 -24.52 -2.01
CA GLY A 161 -9.04 -24.67 -0.73
C GLY A 161 -10.53 -24.85 -0.88
N ASP A 162 -11.19 -25.13 0.23
CA ASP A 162 -12.59 -25.53 0.33
C ASP A 162 -13.44 -24.51 1.12
N ARG A 163 -12.82 -23.41 1.56
CA ARG A 163 -13.49 -22.41 2.39
C ARG A 163 -13.16 -21.00 1.95
N LEU A 164 -14.22 -20.19 1.74
CA LEU A 164 -14.11 -18.76 1.54
C LEU A 164 -14.22 -18.03 2.88
N VAL A 165 -13.27 -17.15 3.16
CA VAL A 165 -13.28 -16.25 4.31
C VAL A 165 -13.34 -14.81 3.80
N ILE A 166 -14.28 -14.01 4.30
CA ILE A 166 -14.40 -12.60 3.95
C ILE A 166 -14.17 -11.72 5.18
N ASN A 167 -13.49 -10.60 4.98
CA ASN A 167 -13.30 -9.58 5.98
C ASN A 167 -14.38 -8.51 5.79
N ALA A 168 -15.44 -8.57 6.57
CA ALA A 168 -16.62 -7.74 6.35
C ALA A 168 -17.21 -7.22 7.64
N SER A 169 -17.98 -6.16 7.54
CA SER A 169 -18.81 -5.61 8.61
C SER A 169 -20.10 -5.08 8.00
N THR A 170 -21.25 -5.39 8.64
CA THR A 170 -22.56 -4.88 8.24
C THR A 170 -23.25 -4.22 9.43
N SER A 171 -24.29 -3.42 9.18
CA SER A 171 -25.25 -3.03 10.21
C SER A 171 -26.06 -4.26 10.68
N ALA A 172 -26.85 -4.11 11.73
CA ALA A 172 -27.70 -5.19 12.25
C ALA A 172 -28.70 -5.73 11.21
N ALA A 173 -29.15 -4.89 10.28
CA ALA A 173 -30.04 -5.27 9.17
C ALA A 173 -29.31 -5.57 7.87
N GLY A 174 -28.00 -5.39 7.81
CA GLY A 174 -27.21 -5.59 6.63
C GLY A 174 -26.87 -7.07 6.40
N SER A 175 -26.66 -7.43 5.15
CA SER A 175 -26.27 -8.78 4.74
C SER A 175 -25.22 -8.73 3.62
N ILE A 176 -24.47 -9.81 3.49
CA ILE A 176 -23.55 -10.03 2.37
C ILE A 176 -23.94 -11.35 1.71
N ARG A 177 -24.17 -11.28 0.40
CA ARG A 177 -24.36 -12.44 -0.44
C ARG A 177 -23.14 -12.64 -1.32
N VAL A 178 -22.63 -13.84 -1.39
CA VAL A 178 -21.50 -14.21 -2.23
C VAL A 178 -21.94 -15.20 -3.27
N GLU A 179 -21.54 -14.96 -4.51
CA GLU A 179 -21.73 -15.86 -5.65
C GLU A 179 -20.39 -16.17 -6.28
N LEU A 180 -20.20 -17.39 -6.72
CA LEU A 180 -19.10 -17.80 -7.58
C LEU A 180 -19.64 -17.85 -9.01
N VAL A 181 -19.00 -17.11 -9.88
CA VAL A 181 -19.35 -17.04 -11.30
C VAL A 181 -18.15 -17.50 -12.13
N ASP A 182 -18.41 -18.01 -13.32
CA ASP A 182 -17.35 -18.33 -14.26
C ASP A 182 -16.76 -17.06 -14.93
N ALA A 183 -15.86 -17.27 -15.89
CA ALA A 183 -15.20 -16.14 -16.56
C ALA A 183 -16.14 -15.32 -17.47
N GLN A 184 -17.35 -15.79 -17.70
CA GLN A 184 -18.38 -15.12 -18.49
C GLN A 184 -19.37 -14.32 -17.62
N GLY A 185 -19.42 -14.55 -16.31
CA GLY A 185 -20.23 -13.85 -15.31
C GLY A 185 -21.54 -14.50 -14.96
#